data_4957f3d9b7046f173b538b7099e5165f
#
_entry.id   4957f3d9b7046f173b538b7099e5165f
#
_cell.length_a   1.000
_cell.length_b   1.000
_cell.length_c   1.000
_cell.angle_alpha   90.00
_cell.angle_beta   90.00
_cell.angle_gamma   90.00
#
_symmetry.space_group_name_H-M   'P 1'
#
loop_
_entity.id
_entity.type
_entity.pdbx_description
1 polymer ?
#
loop_
_entity_poly.entity_id
_entity_poly.type
_entity_poly.pdbx_seq_one_letter_code
_entity_poly.pdbx_strand_id
1 'polypeptide(L)'
;MSSPARKLFVTTALPYANGNFHIGHIMEYIQADIWVRFQRMQGNAVNFVGADDTHGAPIMIAAEKAGVTPQQFVANIAAGRKQYLDGVHTSLDNRHPTDAPENHEPAAQTYRDPR
;
A
#
# COMPACT_ATOMS: atom_id res chain seq x y z
N MET A 1 10.07 -2.03 35.63
CA MET A 1 10.31 -3.19 34.73
C MET A 1 9.93 -2.76 33.32
N SER A 2 10.86 -2.74 32.36
CA SER A 2 10.51 -2.46 30.96
C SER A 2 9.74 -3.67 30.39
N SER A 3 8.59 -3.42 29.79
CA SER A 3 7.86 -4.46 29.04
C SER A 3 8.77 -5.03 27.94
N PRO A 4 8.68 -6.33 27.63
CA PRO A 4 9.48 -6.91 26.56
C PRO A 4 9.15 -6.23 25.22
N ALA A 5 10.16 -6.02 24.37
CA ALA A 5 10.00 -5.45 23.04
C ALA A 5 9.01 -6.30 22.21
N ARG A 6 8.04 -5.63 21.60
CA ARG A 6 7.02 -6.28 20.76
C ARG A 6 7.48 -6.32 19.30
N LYS A 7 7.03 -7.33 18.56
CA LYS A 7 7.10 -7.38 17.09
C LYS A 7 5.74 -6.98 16.55
N LEU A 8 5.70 -5.91 15.76
CA LEU A 8 4.48 -5.33 15.23
C LEU A 8 4.52 -5.36 13.70
N PHE A 9 3.43 -5.80 13.09
CA PHE A 9 3.20 -5.68 11.66
C PHE A 9 2.08 -4.66 11.47
N VAL A 10 2.34 -3.61 10.70
CA VAL A 10 1.46 -2.46 10.55
C VAL A 10 1.17 -2.22 9.09
N THR A 11 -0.08 -2.01 8.77
CA THR A 11 -0.54 -1.58 7.45
C THR A 11 -1.68 -0.58 7.58
N THR A 12 -1.87 0.24 6.56
CA THR A 12 -3.04 1.10 6.39
C THR A 12 -4.06 0.42 5.48
N ALA A 13 -5.23 1.02 5.31
CA ALA A 13 -6.10 0.66 4.21
C ALA A 13 -5.34 0.82 2.88
N LEU A 14 -5.53 -0.13 1.96
CA LEU A 14 -4.90 -0.07 0.63
C LEU A 14 -5.68 0.92 -0.23
N PRO A 15 -5.09 2.08 -0.60
CA PRO A 15 -5.80 3.05 -1.41
C PRO A 15 -6.05 2.49 -2.81
N TYR A 16 -7.31 2.57 -3.25
CA TYR A 16 -7.72 2.08 -4.55
C TYR A 16 -7.07 2.89 -5.68
N ALA A 17 -6.49 2.20 -6.67
CA ALA A 17 -5.68 2.82 -7.73
C ALA A 17 -6.54 3.36 -8.90
N ASN A 18 -7.66 4.02 -8.61
CA ASN A 18 -8.55 4.62 -9.60
C ASN A 18 -8.40 6.15 -9.74
N GLY A 19 -7.48 6.76 -9.01
CA GLY A 19 -7.24 8.21 -9.04
C GLY A 19 -6.08 8.65 -8.17
N ASN A 20 -5.81 9.95 -8.22
CA ASN A 20 -4.74 10.57 -7.42
C ASN A 20 -5.08 10.55 -5.92
N PHE A 21 -4.03 10.69 -5.09
CA PHE A 21 -4.23 10.90 -3.66
C PHE A 21 -4.97 12.22 -3.42
N HIS A 22 -5.86 12.18 -2.45
CA HIS A 22 -6.42 13.37 -1.81
C HIS A 22 -5.96 13.42 -0.34
N ILE A 23 -6.24 14.55 0.30
CA ILE A 23 -5.77 14.80 1.67
C ILE A 23 -6.19 13.71 2.68
N GLY A 24 -7.35 13.09 2.49
CA GLY A 24 -7.80 11.99 3.34
C GLY A 24 -6.88 10.78 3.31
N HIS A 25 -6.41 10.36 2.14
CA HIS A 25 -5.43 9.28 2.01
C HIS A 25 -4.10 9.65 2.67
N ILE A 26 -3.63 10.89 2.45
CA ILE A 26 -2.35 11.36 3.01
C ILE A 26 -2.41 11.42 4.54
N MET A 27 -3.53 11.88 5.10
CA MET A 27 -3.74 11.93 6.55
C MET A 27 -3.67 10.55 7.20
N GLU A 28 -4.25 9.52 6.58
CA GLU A 28 -4.19 8.16 7.10
C GLU A 28 -2.73 7.66 7.20
N TYR A 29 -1.96 7.86 6.13
CA TYR A 29 -0.53 7.50 6.12
C TYR A 29 0.26 8.27 7.17
N ILE A 30 0.02 9.58 7.33
CA ILE A 30 0.69 10.41 8.34
C ILE A 30 0.35 9.91 9.75
N GLN A 31 -0.90 9.63 10.04
CA GLN A 31 -1.33 9.13 11.36
C GLN A 31 -0.69 7.78 11.68
N ALA A 32 -0.69 6.86 10.71
CA ALA A 32 -0.05 5.56 10.86
C ALA A 32 1.47 5.71 11.08
N ASP A 33 2.12 6.57 10.31
CA ASP A 33 3.57 6.80 10.41
C ASP A 33 3.98 7.42 11.76
N ILE A 34 3.20 8.36 12.29
CA ILE A 34 3.40 8.92 13.63
C ILE A 34 3.35 7.80 14.68
N TRP A 35 2.35 6.94 14.61
CA TRP A 35 2.20 5.82 15.53
C TRP A 35 3.35 4.82 15.41
N VAL A 36 3.75 4.47 14.17
CA VAL A 36 4.88 3.57 13.89
C VAL A 36 6.18 4.13 14.47
N ARG A 37 6.47 5.40 14.22
CA ARG A 37 7.66 6.07 14.78
C ARG A 37 7.65 6.05 16.29
N PHE A 38 6.51 6.33 16.92
CA PHE A 38 6.35 6.24 18.36
C PHE A 38 6.66 4.83 18.87
N GLN A 39 6.14 3.78 18.23
CA GLN A 39 6.42 2.40 18.63
C GLN A 39 7.91 2.03 18.48
N ARG A 40 8.55 2.48 17.41
CA ARG A 40 10.00 2.30 17.23
C ARG A 40 10.81 3.01 18.33
N MET A 41 10.41 4.22 18.70
CA MET A 41 11.04 4.95 19.80
C MET A 41 10.87 4.27 21.17
N GLN A 42 9.80 3.48 21.34
CA GLN A 42 9.58 2.63 22.52
C GLN A 42 10.40 1.33 22.49
N GLY A 43 11.25 1.12 21.48
CA GLY A 43 12.07 -0.08 21.33
C GLY A 43 11.35 -1.28 20.70
N ASN A 44 10.16 -1.10 20.15
CA ASN A 44 9.44 -2.17 19.46
C ASN A 44 9.99 -2.37 18.04
N ALA A 45 10.07 -3.61 17.57
CA ALA A 45 10.37 -3.93 16.18
C ALA A 45 9.09 -3.77 15.34
N VAL A 46 9.10 -2.83 14.40
CA VAL A 46 7.91 -2.53 13.58
C VAL A 46 8.22 -2.71 12.11
N ASN A 47 7.47 -3.58 11.43
CA ASN A 47 7.40 -3.66 9.98
C ASN A 47 6.16 -2.90 9.52
N PHE A 48 6.37 -1.78 8.84
CA PHE A 48 5.31 -0.93 8.28
C PHE A 48 5.27 -1.09 6.78
N VAL A 49 4.20 -1.69 6.26
CA VAL A 49 4.03 -2.00 4.84
C VAL A 49 2.79 -1.34 4.27
N GLY A 50 2.87 -0.98 3.00
CA GLY A 50 1.76 -0.40 2.26
C GLY A 50 1.65 -1.00 0.87
N ALA A 51 0.47 -0.85 0.26
CA ALA A 51 0.21 -1.25 -1.11
C ALA A 51 -0.80 -0.31 -1.76
N ASP A 52 -0.95 -0.40 -3.07
CA ASP A 52 -2.13 0.09 -3.78
C ASP A 52 -3.03 -1.10 -4.12
N ASP A 53 -4.34 -0.93 -3.97
CA ASP A 53 -5.32 -1.85 -4.50
C ASP A 53 -5.50 -1.57 -6.00
N THR A 54 -5.02 -2.50 -6.82
CA THR A 54 -4.86 -2.31 -8.27
C THR A 54 -5.80 -3.17 -9.11
N HIS A 55 -6.80 -3.81 -8.51
CA HIS A 55 -7.73 -4.69 -9.20
C HIS A 55 -9.17 -4.13 -9.25
N GLY A 56 -9.93 -4.60 -10.23
CA GLY A 56 -11.37 -4.38 -10.30
C GLY A 56 -11.86 -3.60 -11.52
N ALA A 57 -13.16 -3.75 -11.82
CA ALA A 57 -13.82 -3.15 -12.97
C ALA A 57 -13.70 -1.61 -13.06
N PRO A 58 -13.76 -0.83 -11.96
CA PRO A 58 -13.59 0.63 -12.05
C PRO A 58 -12.25 1.06 -12.63
N ILE A 59 -11.16 0.31 -12.36
CA ILE A 59 -9.84 0.58 -12.96
C ILE A 59 -9.87 0.27 -14.45
N MET A 60 -10.47 -0.83 -14.86
CA MET A 60 -10.62 -1.18 -16.29
C MET A 60 -11.38 -0.11 -17.06
N ILE A 61 -12.51 0.36 -16.52
CA ILE A 61 -13.31 1.44 -17.11
C ILE A 61 -12.54 2.77 -17.19
N ALA A 62 -11.78 3.10 -16.13
CA ALA A 62 -10.97 4.30 -16.11
C ALA A 62 -9.81 4.25 -17.12
N ALA A 63 -9.16 3.10 -17.27
CA ALA A 63 -8.11 2.87 -18.25
C ALA A 63 -8.65 2.97 -19.69
N GLU A 64 -9.81 2.37 -19.97
CA GLU A 64 -10.49 2.46 -21.27
C GLU A 64 -10.81 3.94 -21.62
N LYS A 65 -11.37 4.70 -20.69
CA LYS A 65 -11.64 6.13 -20.87
C LYS A 65 -10.37 6.94 -21.11
N ALA A 66 -9.26 6.56 -20.51
CA ALA A 66 -7.96 7.19 -20.69
C ALA A 66 -7.22 6.71 -21.98
N GLY A 67 -7.73 5.70 -22.68
CA GLY A 67 -7.11 5.16 -23.88
C GLY A 67 -5.81 4.38 -23.61
N VAL A 68 -5.66 3.81 -22.44
CA VAL A 68 -4.46 3.06 -22.03
C VAL A 68 -4.84 1.66 -21.48
N THR A 69 -3.87 0.78 -21.33
CA THR A 69 -4.12 -0.51 -20.66
C THR A 69 -4.32 -0.33 -19.16
N PRO A 70 -5.06 -1.24 -18.48
CA PRO A 70 -5.18 -1.21 -17.01
C PRO A 70 -3.83 -1.18 -16.30
N GLN A 71 -2.86 -1.97 -16.77
CA GLN A 71 -1.50 -1.99 -16.23
C GLN A 71 -0.80 -0.62 -16.34
N GLN A 72 -0.91 0.01 -17.52
CA GLN A 72 -0.34 1.35 -17.73
C GLN A 72 -1.04 2.40 -16.86
N PHE A 73 -2.36 2.29 -16.70
CA PHE A 73 -3.14 3.19 -15.87
C PHE A 73 -2.70 3.14 -14.41
N VAL A 74 -2.62 1.93 -13.81
CA VAL A 74 -2.19 1.79 -12.41
C VAL A 74 -0.74 2.18 -12.19
N ALA A 75 0.15 1.92 -13.16
CA ALA A 75 1.55 2.35 -13.11
C ALA A 75 1.67 3.89 -13.07
N ASN A 76 0.88 4.60 -13.88
CA ASN A 76 0.84 6.06 -13.88
C ASN A 76 0.34 6.62 -12.54
N ILE A 77 -0.70 6.01 -11.97
CA ILE A 77 -1.24 6.38 -10.65
C ILE A 77 -0.17 6.14 -9.56
N ALA A 78 0.50 5.00 -9.57
CA ALA A 78 1.54 4.67 -8.58
C ALA A 78 2.71 5.66 -8.63
N ALA A 79 3.16 6.04 -9.83
CA ALA A 79 4.20 7.03 -10.02
C ALA A 79 3.81 8.40 -9.44
N GLY A 80 2.56 8.84 -9.66
CA GLY A 80 2.03 10.08 -9.11
C GLY A 80 1.91 10.07 -7.59
N ARG A 81 1.63 8.91 -6.98
CA ARG A 81 1.45 8.78 -5.51
C ARG A 81 2.75 8.82 -4.73
N LYS A 82 3.83 8.32 -5.32
CA LYS A 82 5.14 8.27 -4.66
C LYS A 82 5.58 9.63 -4.12
N GLN A 83 5.43 10.69 -4.89
CA GLN A 83 5.82 12.04 -4.49
C GLN A 83 5.13 12.54 -3.22
N TYR A 84 3.88 12.14 -2.97
CA TYR A 84 3.14 12.55 -1.77
C TYR A 84 3.69 11.83 -0.53
N LEU A 85 3.94 10.53 -0.62
CA LEU A 85 4.50 9.74 0.49
C LEU A 85 5.93 10.17 0.81
N ASP A 86 6.74 10.45 -0.21
CA ASP A 86 8.09 10.99 -0.05
C ASP A 86 8.05 12.39 0.57
N GLY A 87 7.12 13.24 0.13
CA GLY A 87 6.98 14.61 0.63
C GLY A 87 6.61 14.72 2.10
N VAL A 88 5.91 13.73 2.65
CA VAL A 88 5.60 13.63 4.09
C VAL A 88 6.53 12.69 4.84
N HIS A 89 7.60 12.23 4.19
CA HIS A 89 8.63 11.35 4.78
C HIS A 89 8.07 10.10 5.45
N THR A 90 7.06 9.46 4.86
CA THR A 90 6.46 8.22 5.38
C THR A 90 7.51 7.12 5.49
N SER A 91 7.64 6.51 6.66
CA SER A 91 8.68 5.52 7.00
C SER A 91 8.27 4.08 6.68
N LEU A 92 7.65 3.85 5.52
CA LEU A 92 7.34 2.50 5.05
C LEU A 92 8.61 1.68 4.85
N ASP A 93 8.61 0.45 5.36
CA ASP A 93 9.69 -0.52 5.11
C ASP A 93 9.55 -1.16 3.74
N ASN A 94 8.31 -1.34 3.27
CA ASN A 94 8.03 -1.83 1.93
C ASN A 94 6.69 -1.29 1.42
N ARG A 95 6.61 -1.08 0.10
CA ARG A 95 5.38 -0.74 -0.61
C ARG A 95 5.35 -1.48 -1.94
N HIS A 96 4.31 -2.30 -2.12
CA HIS A 96 4.19 -3.15 -3.30
C HIS A 96 2.73 -3.18 -3.77
N PRO A 97 2.42 -3.03 -5.07
CA PRO A 97 1.05 -3.09 -5.55
C PRO A 97 0.49 -4.51 -5.46
N THR A 98 -0.84 -4.64 -5.36
CA THR A 98 -1.48 -5.95 -5.24
C THR A 98 -1.39 -6.80 -6.51
N ASP A 99 -1.17 -6.18 -7.68
CA ASP A 99 -0.95 -6.87 -8.98
C ASP A 99 0.54 -7.17 -9.25
N ALA A 100 1.41 -7.05 -8.25
CA ALA A 100 2.80 -7.43 -8.42
C ALA A 100 2.94 -8.90 -8.82
N PRO A 101 3.91 -9.23 -9.70
CA PRO A 101 4.08 -10.60 -10.20
C PRO A 101 4.21 -11.65 -9.09
N GLU A 102 4.81 -11.28 -7.97
CA GLU A 102 5.00 -12.14 -6.80
C GLU A 102 3.70 -12.54 -6.12
N ASN A 103 2.61 -11.80 -6.34
CA ASN A 103 1.30 -12.10 -5.79
C ASN A 103 0.48 -13.03 -6.70
N HIS A 104 0.80 -13.12 -7.97
CA HIS A 104 0.02 -13.89 -8.94
C HIS A 104 0.07 -15.39 -8.65
N GLU A 105 1.26 -15.95 -8.42
CA GLU A 105 1.41 -17.39 -8.19
C GLU A 105 0.77 -17.86 -6.88
N PRO A 106 1.01 -17.21 -5.71
CA PRO A 106 0.32 -17.58 -4.48
C PRO A 106 -1.19 -17.45 -4.57
N ALA A 107 -1.71 -16.42 -5.24
CA ALA A 107 -3.14 -16.26 -5.44
C ALA A 107 -3.73 -17.39 -6.30
N ALA A 108 -3.08 -17.73 -7.41
CA ALA A 108 -3.48 -18.82 -8.28
C ALA A 108 -3.42 -20.18 -7.57
N GLN A 109 -2.38 -20.41 -6.77
CA GLN A 109 -2.25 -21.64 -5.98
C GLN A 109 -3.32 -21.73 -4.91
N THR A 110 -3.60 -20.65 -4.18
CA THR A 110 -4.68 -20.62 -3.18
C THR A 110 -6.04 -20.94 -3.80
N TYR A 111 -6.27 -20.50 -5.04
CA TYR A 111 -7.50 -20.85 -5.77
C TYR A 111 -7.56 -22.32 -6.19
N ARG A 112 -6.42 -22.91 -6.58
CA ARG A 112 -6.35 -24.34 -7.00
C ARG A 112 -6.42 -25.31 -5.83
N ASP A 113 -5.96 -24.93 -4.67
CA ASP A 113 -5.88 -25.73 -3.44
C ASP A 113 -6.85 -25.21 -2.34
N PRO A 114 -8.16 -25.18 -2.58
CA PRO A 114 -9.11 -24.80 -1.55
C PRO A 114 -9.12 -25.89 -0.47
N ARG A 115 -8.76 -25.53 0.75
CA ARG A 115 -8.92 -26.38 1.93
C ARG A 115 -10.30 -26.23 2.53
#